data_d529f9f8a3e46d97c232c9f763aa850c
#
_entry.id   d529f9f8a3e46d97c232c9f763aa850c
#
_cell.length_a   1.000
_cell.length_b   1.000
_cell.length_c   1.000
_cell.angle_alpha   90.00
_cell.angle_beta   90.00
_cell.angle_gamma   90.00
#
_symmetry.space_group_name_H-M   'P 1'
#
loop_
_entity.id
_entity.type
_entity.pdbx_description
1 polymer ?
#
loop_
_entity_poly.entity_id
_entity_poly.type
_entity_poly.pdbx_seq_one_letter_code
_entity_poly.pdbx_strand_id
1 'polypeptide(L)'
;MSDKTIENKGSKKIIIVLLLIVIILSGSYYFYINKNKNTISDENGSAISGYILSEGAEPGLSEEEIRALLQKQVDESSISFSISSDPIFKGKKAFIVMANPRYNAYDIDYVITIDGKEIIRTAKIAPNQYIEEVELKEALPKGTYTGEALVTGYNKETGEEVGKTIVELNITSQ
;
A
#
# COMPACT_ATOMS: atom_id res chain seq x y z
N MET A 1 -42.27 -38.68 -46.84
CA MET A 1 -41.77 -38.77 -45.47
C MET A 1 -41.09 -37.44 -45.18
N SER A 2 -41.74 -36.60 -44.44
CA SER A 2 -41.27 -35.23 -44.14
C SER A 2 -40.69 -35.22 -42.73
N ASP A 3 -39.41 -35.04 -42.66
CA ASP A 3 -38.68 -35.00 -41.37
C ASP A 3 -38.82 -33.57 -40.79
N LYS A 4 -39.62 -33.40 -39.75
CA LYS A 4 -39.76 -32.15 -39.03
C LYS A 4 -38.64 -32.02 -37.99
N THR A 5 -37.61 -31.30 -38.35
CA THR A 5 -36.60 -30.86 -37.39
C THR A 5 -37.25 -29.91 -36.36
N ILE A 6 -37.48 -30.38 -35.14
CA ILE A 6 -37.99 -29.58 -34.04
C ILE A 6 -36.84 -28.69 -33.55
N GLU A 7 -36.81 -27.47 -34.03
CA GLU A 7 -35.84 -26.44 -33.55
C GLU A 7 -36.18 -26.03 -32.11
N ASN A 8 -35.36 -26.49 -31.18
CA ASN A 8 -35.55 -26.28 -29.74
C ASN A 8 -35.22 -24.82 -29.34
N LYS A 9 -36.19 -23.92 -29.62
CA LYS A 9 -36.11 -22.48 -29.31
C LYS A 9 -35.95 -22.19 -27.80
N GLY A 10 -36.33 -23.14 -26.93
CA GLY A 10 -36.18 -23.03 -25.47
C GLY A 10 -34.74 -23.17 -24.99
N SER A 11 -33.98 -24.10 -25.59
CA SER A 11 -32.58 -24.38 -25.22
C SER A 11 -31.65 -23.18 -25.51
N LYS A 12 -31.85 -22.50 -26.63
CA LYS A 12 -31.06 -21.29 -26.99
C LYS A 12 -31.29 -20.14 -26.00
N LYS A 13 -32.50 -19.95 -25.50
CA LYS A 13 -32.81 -18.93 -24.48
C LYS A 13 -32.17 -19.26 -23.13
N ILE A 14 -32.16 -20.50 -22.74
CA ILE A 14 -31.51 -20.96 -21.48
C ILE A 14 -30.00 -20.76 -21.55
N ILE A 15 -29.36 -21.07 -22.67
CA ILE A 15 -27.92 -20.86 -22.87
C ILE A 15 -27.57 -19.36 -22.79
N ILE A 16 -28.35 -18.48 -23.38
CA ILE A 16 -28.14 -17.03 -23.33
C ILE A 16 -28.25 -16.53 -21.88
N VAL A 17 -29.25 -17.00 -21.12
CA VAL A 17 -29.42 -16.62 -19.71
C VAL A 17 -28.24 -17.09 -18.87
N LEU A 18 -27.75 -18.32 -19.08
CA LEU A 18 -26.56 -18.84 -18.38
C LEU A 18 -25.31 -18.04 -18.70
N LEU A 19 -25.11 -17.65 -19.97
CA LEU A 19 -24.00 -16.80 -20.38
C LEU A 19 -24.06 -15.41 -19.70
N LEU A 20 -25.23 -14.81 -19.61
CA LEU A 20 -25.42 -13.52 -18.93
C LEU A 20 -25.11 -13.64 -17.42
N ILE A 21 -25.52 -14.72 -16.77
CA ILE A 21 -25.20 -14.97 -15.35
C ILE A 21 -23.70 -15.09 -15.14
N VAL A 22 -22.97 -15.81 -16.02
CA VAL A 22 -21.50 -15.96 -15.95
C VAL A 22 -20.82 -14.59 -16.13
N ILE A 23 -21.28 -13.75 -17.04
CA ILE A 23 -20.74 -12.40 -17.27
C ILE A 23 -20.97 -11.51 -16.03
N ILE A 24 -22.16 -11.58 -15.42
CA ILE A 24 -22.46 -10.80 -14.20
C ILE A 24 -21.62 -11.28 -13.02
N LEU A 25 -21.47 -12.60 -12.84
CA LEU A 25 -20.66 -13.15 -11.76
C LEU A 25 -19.18 -12.85 -11.94
N SER A 26 -18.65 -12.95 -13.17
CA SER A 26 -17.25 -12.61 -13.45
C SER A 26 -16.97 -11.11 -13.31
N GLY A 27 -17.91 -10.26 -13.72
CA GLY A 27 -17.85 -8.80 -13.54
C GLY A 27 -17.90 -8.42 -12.07
N SER A 28 -18.78 -9.04 -11.28
CA SER A 28 -18.89 -8.81 -9.83
C SER A 28 -17.63 -9.30 -9.08
N TYR A 29 -17.08 -10.44 -9.51
CA TYR A 29 -15.82 -10.99 -8.96
C TYR A 29 -14.62 -10.10 -9.28
N TYR A 30 -14.52 -9.61 -10.52
CA TYR A 30 -13.50 -8.66 -10.94
C TYR A 30 -13.64 -7.33 -10.18
N PHE A 31 -14.86 -6.83 -9.98
CA PHE A 31 -15.12 -5.61 -9.22
C PHE A 31 -14.81 -5.80 -7.72
N TYR A 32 -15.12 -6.98 -7.16
CA TYR A 32 -14.81 -7.32 -5.77
C TYR A 32 -13.30 -7.38 -5.51
N ILE A 33 -12.53 -8.04 -6.41
CA ILE A 33 -11.05 -8.09 -6.31
C ILE A 33 -10.45 -6.70 -6.52
N ASN A 34 -10.99 -5.90 -7.45
CA ASN A 34 -10.46 -4.57 -7.72
C ASN A 34 -10.84 -3.53 -6.64
N LYS A 35 -11.92 -3.77 -5.89
CA LYS A 35 -12.33 -2.93 -4.76
C LYS A 35 -11.44 -3.11 -3.52
N ASN A 36 -10.73 -4.23 -3.41
CA ASN A 36 -9.76 -4.50 -2.35
C ASN A 36 -8.36 -3.91 -2.61
N LYS A 37 -8.18 -3.20 -3.72
CA LYS A 37 -7.08 -2.25 -3.83
C LYS A 37 -7.49 -1.02 -3.03
N ASN A 38 -7.17 -1.03 -1.75
CA ASN A 38 -7.40 0.08 -0.84
C ASN A 38 -6.61 1.30 -1.32
N THR A 39 -7.22 2.09 -2.20
CA THR A 39 -6.81 3.47 -2.38
C THR A 39 -7.36 4.20 -1.16
N ILE A 40 -6.56 4.27 -0.10
CA ILE A 40 -6.90 5.08 1.06
C ILE A 40 -6.68 6.53 0.64
N SER A 41 -7.76 7.21 0.31
CA SER A 41 -7.79 8.67 0.30
C SER A 41 -7.97 9.12 1.73
N ASP A 42 -7.02 9.90 2.27
CA ASP A 42 -7.22 10.54 3.57
C ASP A 42 -8.34 11.60 3.47
N GLU A 43 -8.96 11.94 4.60
CA GLU A 43 -10.06 12.91 4.70
C GLU A 43 -9.71 14.32 4.19
N ASN A 44 -8.44 14.60 3.89
CA ASN A 44 -7.92 15.88 3.39
C ASN A 44 -7.58 15.88 1.90
N GLY A 45 -7.90 14.83 1.14
CA GLY A 45 -7.86 14.85 -0.33
C GLY A 45 -6.47 14.89 -0.97
N SER A 46 -5.39 14.61 -0.24
CA SER A 46 -4.00 14.70 -0.70
C SER A 46 -3.29 13.35 -0.80
N ALA A 47 -3.92 12.31 -1.34
CA ALA A 47 -3.14 11.13 -1.73
C ALA A 47 -2.22 11.51 -2.91
N ILE A 48 -0.94 11.75 -2.65
CA ILE A 48 0.07 12.09 -3.67
C ILE A 48 0.51 10.82 -4.40
N SER A 49 0.35 9.64 -3.78
CA SER A 49 0.89 8.37 -4.26
C SER A 49 -0.12 7.24 -4.08
N GLY A 50 -0.23 6.38 -5.09
CA GLY A 50 -0.92 5.10 -4.95
C GLY A 50 0.01 4.06 -4.33
N TYR A 51 -0.43 3.35 -3.30
CA TYR A 51 0.31 2.26 -2.67
C TYR A 51 -0.64 1.16 -2.19
N ILE A 52 -0.07 -0.01 -1.94
CA ILE A 52 -0.79 -1.11 -1.31
C ILE A 52 -0.26 -1.24 0.12
N LEU A 53 -1.16 -1.12 1.09
CA LEU A 53 -0.85 -1.38 2.48
C LEU A 53 -0.92 -2.88 2.72
N SER A 54 0.15 -3.48 3.19
CA SER A 54 0.24 -4.90 3.52
C SER A 54 0.23 -5.10 5.04
N GLU A 55 -0.29 -6.23 5.48
CA GLU A 55 -0.26 -6.64 6.88
C GLU A 55 0.79 -7.73 7.08
N GLY A 56 1.49 -7.68 8.21
CA GLY A 56 2.51 -8.65 8.58
C GLY A 56 3.83 -8.03 8.97
N ALA A 57 4.83 -8.87 9.19
CA ALA A 57 6.17 -8.41 9.44
C ALA A 57 6.78 -7.83 8.16
N GLU A 58 7.60 -6.81 8.32
CA GLU A 58 8.41 -6.20 7.26
C GLU A 58 9.20 -7.27 6.50
N PRO A 59 9.24 -7.24 5.14
CA PRO A 59 10.01 -8.19 4.37
C PRO A 59 11.51 -8.07 4.67
N GLY A 60 12.17 -9.21 4.78
CA GLY A 60 13.61 -9.30 4.96
C GLY A 60 14.09 -9.43 6.41
N LEU A 61 13.20 -9.35 7.40
CA LEU A 61 13.55 -9.68 8.79
C LEU A 61 13.41 -11.18 9.06
N SER A 62 14.42 -11.77 9.69
CA SER A 62 14.35 -13.13 10.22
C SER A 62 13.45 -13.21 11.46
N GLU A 63 12.93 -14.40 11.77
CA GLU A 63 12.14 -14.61 13.01
C GLU A 63 12.94 -14.27 14.28
N GLU A 64 14.27 -14.45 14.27
CA GLU A 64 15.16 -14.13 15.38
C GLU A 64 15.29 -12.61 15.57
N GLU A 65 15.42 -11.85 14.47
CA GLU A 65 15.44 -10.38 14.51
C GLU A 65 14.11 -9.82 14.98
N ILE A 66 12.99 -10.36 14.50
CA ILE A 66 11.64 -9.99 14.96
C ILE A 66 11.51 -10.28 16.47
N ARG A 67 12.00 -11.44 16.95
CA ARG A 67 11.95 -11.81 18.35
C ARG A 67 12.83 -10.92 19.22
N ALA A 68 14.04 -10.57 18.75
CA ALA A 68 14.94 -9.64 19.42
C ALA A 68 14.35 -8.23 19.55
N LEU A 69 13.69 -7.75 18.48
CA LEU A 69 12.98 -6.47 18.48
C LEU A 69 11.79 -6.46 19.46
N LEU A 70 11.06 -7.59 19.57
CA LEU A 70 9.97 -7.74 20.53
C LEU A 70 10.41 -7.83 21.99
N GLN A 71 11.61 -8.33 22.24
CA GLN A 71 12.18 -8.40 23.59
C GLN A 71 12.80 -7.08 24.03
N LYS A 72 13.16 -6.21 23.08
CA LYS A 72 13.57 -4.86 23.37
C LYS A 72 12.33 -4.12 23.89
N GLN A 73 12.26 -3.92 25.20
CA GLN A 73 11.21 -3.12 25.83
C GLN A 73 11.28 -1.72 25.22
N VAL A 74 10.41 -1.47 24.24
CA VAL A 74 10.31 -0.15 23.60
C VAL A 74 9.76 0.76 24.67
N ASP A 75 10.51 1.80 24.99
CA ASP A 75 10.00 2.86 25.84
C ASP A 75 8.68 3.36 25.21
N GLU A 76 7.56 3.34 25.94
CA GLU A 76 6.23 3.70 25.44
C GLU A 76 6.18 5.12 24.88
N SER A 77 7.20 5.92 25.17
CA SER A 77 7.37 7.28 24.63
C SER A 77 8.07 7.33 23.26
N SER A 78 8.60 6.20 22.75
CA SER A 78 9.38 6.16 21.51
C SER A 78 8.53 5.73 20.33
N ILE A 79 8.56 6.50 19.22
CA ILE A 79 7.98 6.10 17.94
C ILE A 79 8.94 5.11 17.28
N SER A 80 8.46 3.90 17.01
CA SER A 80 9.20 2.88 16.26
C SER A 80 8.75 2.88 14.81
N PHE A 81 9.68 2.77 13.88
CA PHE A 81 9.40 2.68 12.44
C PHE A 81 10.54 1.97 11.73
N SER A 82 10.30 1.55 10.49
CA SER A 82 11.32 1.05 9.58
C SER A 82 11.13 1.68 8.21
N ILE A 83 12.25 2.05 7.57
CA ILE A 83 12.26 2.60 6.21
C ILE A 83 13.55 2.21 5.49
N SER A 84 13.45 1.87 4.18
CA SER A 84 14.63 1.64 3.35
C SER A 84 15.42 2.92 3.16
N SER A 85 16.72 2.90 3.51
CA SER A 85 17.63 4.05 3.35
C SER A 85 18.00 4.33 1.90
N ASP A 86 17.98 3.29 1.05
CA ASP A 86 18.45 3.33 -0.34
C ASP A 86 17.36 2.85 -1.32
N PRO A 87 16.23 3.56 -1.43
CA PRO A 87 15.12 3.15 -2.29
C PRO A 87 15.45 3.32 -3.78
N ILE A 88 14.86 2.44 -4.61
CA ILE A 88 15.03 2.46 -6.06
C ILE A 88 13.73 2.88 -6.73
N PHE A 89 13.80 3.91 -7.59
CA PHE A 89 12.67 4.39 -8.37
C PHE A 89 12.84 4.02 -9.84
N LYS A 90 11.78 3.46 -10.46
CA LYS A 90 11.75 3.07 -11.87
C LYS A 90 10.52 3.66 -12.54
N GLY A 91 10.73 4.71 -13.33
CA GLY A 91 9.63 5.48 -13.91
C GLY A 91 8.74 6.04 -12.81
N LYS A 92 7.45 5.69 -12.81
CA LYS A 92 6.49 6.10 -11.77
C LYS A 92 6.40 5.16 -10.56
N LYS A 93 7.24 4.14 -10.47
CA LYS A 93 7.24 3.20 -9.36
C LYS A 93 8.41 3.46 -8.43
N ALA A 94 8.12 3.70 -7.17
CA ALA A 94 9.10 3.77 -6.09
C ALA A 94 9.08 2.47 -5.30
N PHE A 95 10.19 1.73 -5.32
CA PHE A 95 10.40 0.54 -4.50
C PHE A 95 11.05 0.97 -3.21
N ILE A 96 10.25 1.09 -2.17
CA ILE A 96 10.64 1.58 -0.85
C ILE A 96 9.83 0.87 0.22
N VAL A 97 10.50 0.19 1.14
CA VAL A 97 9.83 -0.38 2.30
C VAL A 97 9.64 0.70 3.35
N MET A 98 8.40 0.92 3.75
CA MET A 98 8.00 1.79 4.85
C MET A 98 7.09 0.98 5.77
N ALA A 99 7.51 0.72 6.99
CA ALA A 99 6.80 -0.18 7.89
C ALA A 99 6.54 0.43 9.26
N ASN A 100 5.38 0.09 9.82
CA ASN A 100 5.06 0.31 11.22
C ASN A 100 5.17 -1.04 11.94
N PRO A 101 6.24 -1.25 12.74
CA PRO A 101 6.46 -2.53 13.41
C PRO A 101 5.30 -2.88 14.36
N ARG A 102 5.02 -4.17 14.50
CA ARG A 102 3.89 -4.66 15.31
C ARG A 102 3.94 -4.27 16.79
N TYR A 103 5.13 -3.96 17.30
CA TYR A 103 5.35 -3.55 18.69
C TYR A 103 5.25 -2.04 18.89
N ASN A 104 5.01 -1.24 17.82
CA ASN A 104 4.80 0.19 17.97
C ASN A 104 3.46 0.47 18.66
N ALA A 105 3.46 1.40 19.62
CA ALA A 105 2.24 1.84 20.31
C ALA A 105 1.38 2.78 19.45
N TYR A 106 1.92 3.36 18.39
CA TYR A 106 1.37 4.45 17.62
C TYR A 106 1.06 4.06 16.18
N ASP A 107 0.09 4.73 15.55
CA ASP A 107 -0.01 4.81 14.10
C ASP A 107 1.06 5.77 13.60
N ILE A 108 1.58 5.54 12.40
CA ILE A 108 2.60 6.43 11.80
C ILE A 108 2.24 6.78 10.36
N ASP A 109 2.71 7.92 9.88
CA ASP A 109 2.73 8.24 8.45
C ASP A 109 4.12 8.64 7.98
N TYR A 110 4.30 8.65 6.67
CA TYR A 110 5.53 9.07 6.02
C TYR A 110 5.26 10.16 4.99
N VAL A 111 6.08 11.18 5.02
CA VAL A 111 6.16 12.20 3.97
C VAL A 111 7.58 12.24 3.45
N ILE A 112 7.79 11.93 2.17
CA ILE A 112 9.12 11.96 1.55
C ILE A 112 9.24 13.17 0.65
N THR A 113 10.31 13.93 0.86
CA THR A 113 10.64 15.12 0.07
C THR A 113 12.00 14.98 -0.60
N ILE A 114 12.16 15.62 -1.78
CA ILE A 114 13.44 15.84 -2.44
C ILE A 114 13.51 17.35 -2.73
N ASP A 115 14.59 18.00 -2.31
CA ASP A 115 14.77 19.46 -2.44
C ASP A 115 13.55 20.26 -1.90
N GLY A 116 12.95 19.77 -0.80
CA GLY A 116 11.76 20.37 -0.18
C GLY A 116 10.44 20.14 -0.95
N LYS A 117 10.48 19.46 -2.10
CA LYS A 117 9.27 19.08 -2.85
C LYS A 117 8.78 17.71 -2.38
N GLU A 118 7.53 17.64 -1.94
CA GLU A 118 6.87 16.40 -1.55
C GLU A 118 6.67 15.48 -2.77
N ILE A 119 7.15 14.23 -2.67
CA ILE A 119 7.05 13.21 -3.72
C ILE A 119 6.22 12.01 -3.32
N ILE A 120 6.22 11.65 -2.03
CA ILE A 120 5.41 10.57 -1.44
C ILE A 120 4.76 11.08 -0.17
N ARG A 121 3.48 10.76 0.00
CA ARG A 121 2.75 10.89 1.26
C ARG A 121 1.91 9.64 1.47
N THR A 122 2.02 9.02 2.62
CA THR A 122 1.17 7.90 3.01
C THR A 122 0.00 8.38 3.87
N ALA A 123 -1.05 7.59 3.96
CA ALA A 123 -1.99 7.67 5.06
C ALA A 123 -1.36 7.07 6.32
N LYS A 124 -2.08 7.11 7.44
CA LYS A 124 -1.65 6.46 8.69
C LYS A 124 -1.53 4.94 8.48
N ILE A 125 -0.39 4.40 8.86
CA ILE A 125 -0.04 2.98 8.82
C ILE A 125 -0.17 2.47 10.25
N ALA A 126 -1.08 1.51 10.48
CA ALA A 126 -1.24 0.90 11.79
C ALA A 126 -0.09 -0.06 12.11
N PRO A 127 0.18 -0.39 13.37
CA PRO A 127 1.16 -1.41 13.73
C PRO A 127 0.94 -2.71 12.98
N ASN A 128 2.03 -3.38 12.61
CA ASN A 128 2.05 -4.59 11.80
C ASN A 128 1.61 -4.41 10.34
N GLN A 129 1.70 -3.19 9.81
CA GLN A 129 1.43 -2.89 8.41
C GLN A 129 2.66 -2.26 7.75
N TYR A 130 2.80 -2.46 6.43
CA TYR A 130 3.91 -1.93 5.64
C TYR A 130 3.52 -1.66 4.19
N ILE A 131 4.34 -0.87 3.52
CA ILE A 131 4.27 -0.52 2.09
C ILE A 131 5.60 -0.91 1.46
N GLU A 132 5.60 -1.57 0.29
CA GLU A 132 6.81 -1.95 -0.46
C GLU A 132 6.97 -1.18 -1.77
N GLU A 133 5.87 -0.76 -2.36
CA GLU A 133 5.85 -0.05 -3.64
C GLU A 133 4.87 1.11 -3.58
N VAL A 134 5.28 2.24 -4.14
CA VAL A 134 4.45 3.44 -4.25
C VAL A 134 4.40 3.90 -5.70
N GLU A 135 3.21 4.27 -6.19
CA GLU A 135 3.06 4.90 -7.49
C GLU A 135 3.16 6.42 -7.36
N LEU A 136 4.15 7.00 -8.05
CA LEU A 136 4.40 8.44 -8.07
C LEU A 136 3.46 9.15 -9.06
N LYS A 137 3.06 10.37 -8.79
CA LYS A 137 2.35 11.23 -9.76
C LYS A 137 3.18 11.45 -11.01
N GLU A 138 4.47 11.73 -10.85
CA GLU A 138 5.42 11.99 -11.91
C GLU A 138 6.68 11.15 -11.71
N ALA A 139 7.26 10.67 -12.82
CA ALA A 139 8.53 9.97 -12.76
C ALA A 139 9.66 10.97 -12.43
N LEU A 140 10.59 10.57 -11.55
CA LEU A 140 11.82 11.32 -11.36
C LEU A 140 12.76 11.09 -12.53
N PRO A 141 13.48 12.13 -12.98
CA PRO A 141 14.57 11.95 -13.93
C PRO A 141 15.60 10.95 -13.40
N LYS A 142 16.32 10.27 -14.32
CA LYS A 142 17.37 9.34 -13.93
C LYS A 142 18.47 10.05 -13.15
N GLY A 143 18.91 9.46 -12.05
CA GLY A 143 19.93 10.06 -11.19
C GLY A 143 19.88 9.56 -9.76
N THR A 144 20.74 10.13 -8.93
CA THR A 144 20.76 9.91 -7.48
C THR A 144 20.33 11.20 -6.79
N TYR A 145 19.49 11.07 -5.78
CA TYR A 145 18.91 12.18 -5.03
C TYR A 145 19.06 11.93 -3.53
N THR A 146 19.32 12.98 -2.79
CA THR A 146 19.13 12.96 -1.33
C THR A 146 17.69 13.37 -1.06
N GLY A 147 16.96 12.49 -0.38
CA GLY A 147 15.60 12.74 0.08
C GLY A 147 15.53 12.79 1.59
N GLU A 148 14.46 13.34 2.12
CA GLU A 148 14.13 13.34 3.54
C GLU A 148 12.77 12.66 3.75
N ALA A 149 12.70 11.70 4.65
CA ALA A 149 11.47 11.09 5.11
C ALA A 149 11.11 11.65 6.48
N LEU A 150 10.05 12.44 6.55
CA LEU A 150 9.42 12.84 7.80
C LEU A 150 8.49 11.71 8.23
N VAL A 151 8.71 11.15 9.42
CA VAL A 151 7.86 10.14 10.05
C VAL A 151 7.13 10.80 11.22
N THR A 152 5.80 10.74 11.21
CA THR A 152 4.96 11.30 12.27
C THR A 152 4.23 10.17 12.99
N GLY A 153 4.27 10.18 14.31
CA GLY A 153 3.53 9.25 15.16
C GLY A 153 2.23 9.88 15.68
N TYR A 154 1.19 9.06 15.79
CA TYR A 154 -0.14 9.46 16.23
C TYR A 154 -0.67 8.50 17.29
N ASN A 155 -1.30 9.07 18.32
CA ASN A 155 -2.06 8.29 19.27
C ASN A 155 -3.26 7.63 18.57
N LYS A 156 -3.43 6.31 18.74
CA LYS A 156 -4.47 5.53 18.06
C LYS A 156 -5.89 5.90 18.50
N GLU A 157 -6.05 6.32 19.75
CA GLU A 157 -7.37 6.63 20.34
C GLU A 157 -7.80 8.05 20.03
N THR A 158 -6.88 9.02 20.18
CA THR A 158 -7.19 10.45 20.01
C THR A 158 -6.89 10.94 18.60
N GLY A 159 -6.02 10.25 17.84
CA GLY A 159 -5.53 10.70 16.55
C GLY A 159 -4.54 11.86 16.62
N GLU A 160 -4.18 12.31 17.83
CA GLU A 160 -3.25 13.42 18.05
C GLU A 160 -1.81 13.03 17.73
N GLU A 161 -1.05 13.97 17.20
CA GLU A 161 0.37 13.83 16.96
C GLU A 161 1.13 13.68 18.29
N VAL A 162 1.99 12.64 18.38
CA VAL A 162 2.81 12.38 19.57
C VAL A 162 4.28 12.72 19.36
N GLY A 163 4.73 12.85 18.11
CA GLY A 163 6.10 13.22 17.77
C GLY A 163 6.43 13.05 16.31
N LYS A 164 7.61 13.54 15.93
CA LYS A 164 8.14 13.47 14.57
C LYS A 164 9.62 13.13 14.56
N THR A 165 10.07 12.49 13.52
CA THR A 165 11.50 12.31 13.23
C THR A 165 11.76 12.44 11.74
N ILE A 166 12.97 12.76 11.35
CA ILE A 166 13.42 12.88 9.96
C ILE A 166 14.53 11.87 9.71
N VAL A 167 14.44 11.17 8.59
CA VAL A 167 15.45 10.23 8.10
C VAL A 167 15.92 10.65 6.72
N GLU A 168 17.22 10.68 6.50
CA GLU A 168 17.81 10.90 5.18
C GLU A 168 17.75 9.64 4.33
N LEU A 169 17.43 9.79 3.04
CA LEU A 169 17.32 8.71 2.06
C LEU A 169 18.25 8.96 0.88
N ASN A 170 18.91 7.90 0.38
CA ASN A 170 19.71 7.92 -0.85
C ASN A 170 18.92 7.32 -2.00
N ILE A 171 18.13 8.11 -2.69
CA ILE A 171 17.20 7.67 -3.72
C ILE A 171 17.93 7.50 -5.06
N THR A 172 17.81 6.32 -5.69
CA THR A 172 18.31 6.07 -7.04
C THR A 172 17.14 5.96 -8.02
N SER A 173 17.05 6.86 -9.02
CA SER A 173 16.08 6.80 -10.12
C SER A 173 16.73 6.23 -11.39
N GLN A 174 16.06 5.21 -12.02
CA GLN A 174 16.54 4.45 -13.19
C GLN A 174 15.60 4.58 -14.41
#